data_94aacf0de15ef342527f7ef989ee1233
#
_entry.id   94aacf0de15ef342527f7ef989ee1233
#
_cell.length_a   1.000
_cell.length_b   1.000
_cell.length_c   1.000
_cell.angle_alpha   90.00
_cell.angle_beta   90.00
_cell.angle_gamma   90.00
#
_symmetry.space_group_name_H-M   'P 1'
#
loop_
_entity.id
_entity.type
_entity.pdbx_description
1 polymer ?
#
loop_
_entity_poly.entity_id
_entity_poly.type
_entity_poly.pdbx_seq_one_letter_code
_entity_poly.pdbx_strand_id
1 'polypeptide(L)'
;YTPLAAHASMEPPVAVAEYREGTVTIWAPTQNPQAVQDTVSAALGIDKKNVECHVTLLGGGFGRKSKPDYVAEAALLSRELGKPVKVTWTREDDIRYDYYHAVAAMYMKAAVDEKGRPTAWLQRSAFPSIGSTFAGPSAPSAQYGAGFELGMGWTNVPFDIPNHRAENGPAKAHVRIGWLRSVANI
;
A
#
# COMPACT_ATOMS: atom_id res chain seq x y z
N TYR A 1 -2.81 17.00 10.39
CA TYR A 1 -3.21 16.59 9.05
C TYR A 1 -2.00 16.14 8.24
N THR A 2 -2.04 14.91 7.71
CA THR A 2 -1.02 14.37 6.83
C THR A 2 -1.60 14.32 5.41
N PRO A 3 -0.99 15.00 4.42
CA PRO A 3 -1.48 15.00 3.05
C PRO A 3 -1.15 13.70 2.33
N LEU A 4 -1.75 13.51 1.17
CA LEU A 4 -1.38 12.44 0.24
C LEU A 4 0.06 12.66 -0.25
N ALA A 5 0.84 11.59 -0.30
CA ALA A 5 2.20 11.60 -0.84
C ALA A 5 2.42 10.38 -1.73
N ALA A 6 3.16 10.56 -2.83
CA ALA A 6 3.57 9.47 -3.70
C ALA A 6 4.81 8.78 -3.14
N HIS A 7 4.96 7.48 -3.44
CA HIS A 7 6.15 6.71 -3.05
C HIS A 7 7.39 7.15 -3.81
N ALA A 8 7.24 7.39 -5.11
CA ALA A 8 8.30 7.88 -6.00
C ALA A 8 9.66 7.18 -5.77
N SER A 9 9.65 5.85 -5.71
CA SER A 9 10.87 5.04 -5.52
C SER A 9 11.88 5.33 -6.64
N MET A 10 13.20 5.20 -6.34
CA MET A 10 14.25 5.52 -7.32
C MET A 10 14.08 4.77 -8.64
N GLU A 11 13.75 3.49 -8.57
CA GLU A 11 13.33 2.71 -9.72
C GLU A 11 11.83 2.82 -9.92
N PRO A 12 11.34 3.45 -11.00
CA PRO A 12 9.92 3.41 -11.34
C PRO A 12 9.41 1.99 -11.54
N PRO A 13 8.08 1.74 -11.49
CA PRO A 13 7.50 0.45 -11.79
C PRO A 13 7.97 -0.11 -13.13
N VAL A 14 8.45 -1.35 -13.12
CA VAL A 14 8.95 -2.03 -14.31
C VAL A 14 8.66 -3.53 -14.22
N ALA A 15 8.31 -4.16 -15.33
CA ALA A 15 8.15 -5.60 -15.43
C ALA A 15 8.44 -6.09 -16.85
N VAL A 16 8.93 -7.32 -16.94
CA VAL A 16 8.96 -8.09 -18.18
C VAL A 16 7.98 -9.24 -18.03
N ALA A 17 7.17 -9.49 -19.04
CA ALA A 17 6.28 -10.64 -19.09
C ALA A 17 6.36 -11.34 -20.45
N GLU A 18 6.27 -12.66 -20.43
CA GLU A 18 6.16 -13.49 -21.60
C GLU A 18 4.97 -14.44 -21.45
N TYR A 19 3.92 -14.19 -22.22
CA TYR A 19 2.74 -15.05 -22.29
C TYR A 19 2.86 -16.05 -23.43
N ARG A 20 2.69 -17.34 -23.12
CA ARG A 20 2.68 -18.44 -24.10
C ARG A 20 1.63 -19.46 -23.75
N GLU A 21 0.68 -19.70 -24.65
CA GLU A 21 -0.27 -20.85 -24.60
C GLU A 21 -0.94 -21.05 -23.22
N GLY A 22 -1.42 -19.98 -22.61
CA GLY A 22 -2.12 -20.06 -21.32
C GLY A 22 -1.21 -20.04 -20.09
N THR A 23 0.09 -19.89 -20.26
CA THR A 23 1.08 -19.69 -19.19
C THR A 23 1.73 -18.33 -19.32
N VAL A 24 2.23 -17.78 -18.22
CA VAL A 24 2.98 -16.51 -18.23
C VAL A 24 4.18 -16.59 -17.30
N THR A 25 5.34 -16.20 -17.82
CA THR A 25 6.56 -16.02 -17.03
C THR A 25 6.83 -14.52 -16.87
N ILE A 26 7.13 -14.11 -15.66
CA ILE A 26 7.27 -12.71 -15.25
C ILE A 26 8.62 -12.51 -14.59
N TRP A 27 9.27 -11.40 -14.90
CA TRP A 27 10.45 -10.89 -14.19
C TRP A 27 10.11 -9.47 -13.71
N ALA A 28 10.04 -9.29 -12.40
CA ALA A 28 9.65 -7.99 -11.82
C ALA A 28 10.28 -7.75 -10.45
N PRO A 29 10.72 -6.50 -10.18
CA PRO A 29 11.10 -6.05 -8.85
C PRO A 29 9.82 -5.83 -8.02
N THR A 30 9.38 -6.85 -7.29
CA THR A 30 8.16 -6.82 -6.47
C THR A 30 8.45 -7.10 -5.01
N GLN A 31 7.65 -6.51 -4.12
CA GLN A 31 7.65 -6.78 -2.68
C GLN A 31 6.67 -7.89 -2.30
N ASN A 32 5.82 -8.34 -3.24
CA ASN A 32 4.80 -9.35 -2.99
C ASN A 32 4.58 -10.25 -4.22
N PRO A 33 5.40 -11.28 -4.42
CA PRO A 33 5.25 -12.19 -5.56
C PRO A 33 3.93 -12.96 -5.56
N GLN A 34 3.34 -13.22 -4.38
CA GLN A 34 2.02 -13.84 -4.30
C GLN A 34 0.94 -12.93 -4.89
N ALA A 35 0.98 -11.63 -4.60
CA ALA A 35 0.06 -10.68 -5.20
C ALA A 35 0.24 -10.56 -6.72
N VAL A 36 1.46 -10.76 -7.23
CA VAL A 36 1.69 -10.85 -8.69
C VAL A 36 0.92 -12.02 -9.29
N GLN A 37 1.03 -13.21 -8.70
CA GLN A 37 0.29 -14.38 -9.18
C GLN A 37 -1.22 -14.16 -9.13
N ASP A 38 -1.73 -13.59 -8.02
CA ASP A 38 -3.17 -13.31 -7.85
C ASP A 38 -3.68 -12.31 -8.88
N THR A 39 -2.97 -11.20 -9.05
CA THR A 39 -3.39 -10.11 -9.93
C THR A 39 -3.29 -10.50 -11.41
N VAL A 40 -2.19 -11.15 -11.79
CA VAL A 40 -1.97 -11.54 -13.19
C VAL A 40 -2.91 -12.67 -13.61
N SER A 41 -3.12 -13.69 -12.76
CA SER A 41 -4.08 -14.76 -13.06
C SER A 41 -5.49 -14.22 -13.24
N ALA A 42 -5.92 -13.29 -12.38
CA ALA A 42 -7.21 -12.63 -12.51
C ALA A 42 -7.32 -11.78 -13.79
N ALA A 43 -6.28 -11.01 -14.12
CA ALA A 43 -6.26 -10.14 -15.31
C ALA A 43 -6.27 -10.94 -16.61
N LEU A 44 -5.58 -12.07 -16.66
CA LEU A 44 -5.51 -12.93 -17.84
C LEU A 44 -6.65 -13.96 -17.92
N GLY A 45 -7.37 -14.19 -16.82
CA GLY A 45 -8.39 -15.24 -16.75
C GLY A 45 -7.81 -16.65 -16.81
N ILE A 46 -6.60 -16.87 -16.25
CA ILE A 46 -5.90 -18.15 -16.22
C ILE A 46 -5.75 -18.67 -14.77
N ASP A 47 -5.43 -19.96 -14.64
CA ASP A 47 -5.13 -20.55 -13.33
C ASP A 47 -3.84 -19.95 -12.76
N LYS A 48 -3.83 -19.66 -11.46
CA LYS A 48 -2.67 -19.12 -10.73
C LYS A 48 -1.40 -19.99 -10.87
N LYS A 49 -1.53 -21.30 -10.97
CA LYS A 49 -0.40 -22.21 -11.19
C LYS A 49 0.33 -21.98 -12.52
N ASN A 50 -0.33 -21.30 -13.46
CA ASN A 50 0.22 -20.96 -14.78
C ASN A 50 0.90 -19.59 -14.77
N VAL A 51 1.09 -18.96 -13.61
CA VAL A 51 1.79 -17.69 -13.42
C VAL A 51 3.09 -17.95 -12.66
N GLU A 52 4.21 -17.88 -13.35
CA GLU A 52 5.55 -17.96 -12.76
C GLU A 52 6.09 -16.53 -12.56
N CYS A 53 6.62 -16.22 -11.36
CA CYS A 53 7.16 -14.92 -11.04
C CYS A 53 8.59 -15.02 -10.51
N HIS A 54 9.54 -14.52 -11.29
CA HIS A 54 10.93 -14.35 -10.90
C HIS A 54 11.12 -12.95 -10.32
N VAL A 55 11.43 -12.88 -9.02
CA VAL A 55 11.71 -11.61 -8.35
C VAL A 55 13.11 -11.14 -8.70
N THR A 56 13.21 -9.95 -9.27
CA THR A 56 14.48 -9.30 -9.59
C THR A 56 14.93 -8.35 -8.49
N LEU A 57 16.16 -7.81 -8.60
CA LEU A 57 16.63 -6.77 -7.69
C LEU A 57 15.68 -5.57 -7.70
N LEU A 58 15.44 -5.03 -6.53
CA LEU A 58 14.45 -3.98 -6.29
C LEU A 58 15.14 -2.64 -6.00
N GLY A 59 14.98 -1.68 -6.89
CA GLY A 59 15.51 -0.30 -6.76
C GLY A 59 14.65 0.60 -5.89
N GLY A 60 14.14 0.07 -4.77
CA GLY A 60 13.20 0.71 -3.87
C GLY A 60 11.75 0.33 -4.17
N GLY A 61 10.93 0.26 -3.13
CA GLY A 61 9.50 -0.06 -3.24
C GLY A 61 8.67 0.67 -2.20
N PHE A 62 9.12 0.67 -0.95
CA PHE A 62 8.52 1.39 0.19
C PHE A 62 7.03 1.09 0.40
N GLY A 63 6.56 -0.06 -0.08
CA GLY A 63 5.15 -0.44 -0.08
C GLY A 63 4.50 -0.41 -1.47
N ARG A 64 4.90 0.49 -2.37
CA ARG A 64 4.33 0.64 -3.72
C ARG A 64 4.37 -0.65 -4.54
N LYS A 65 5.50 -1.33 -4.54
CA LYS A 65 5.73 -2.53 -5.35
C LYS A 65 5.12 -3.81 -4.75
N SER A 66 4.34 -3.68 -3.68
CA SER A 66 3.41 -4.72 -3.21
C SER A 66 2.10 -4.76 -4.01
N LYS A 67 1.84 -3.72 -4.82
CA LYS A 67 0.67 -3.61 -5.71
C LYS A 67 1.14 -3.80 -7.15
N PRO A 68 0.91 -4.98 -7.76
CA PRO A 68 1.52 -5.36 -9.04
C PRO A 68 0.69 -4.98 -10.26
N ASP A 69 0.06 -3.81 -10.29
CA ASP A 69 -0.70 -3.29 -11.41
C ASP A 69 0.16 -3.17 -12.69
N TYR A 70 1.39 -2.65 -12.57
CA TYR A 70 2.36 -2.55 -13.66
C TYR A 70 2.79 -3.92 -14.21
N VAL A 71 2.74 -4.96 -13.39
CA VAL A 71 3.04 -6.33 -13.81
C VAL A 71 1.91 -6.91 -14.64
N ALA A 72 0.68 -6.66 -14.22
CA ALA A 72 -0.50 -7.08 -14.97
C ALA A 72 -0.57 -6.40 -16.35
N GLU A 73 -0.18 -5.13 -16.46
CA GLU A 73 -0.04 -4.43 -17.75
C GLU A 73 0.93 -5.13 -18.68
N ALA A 74 2.13 -5.48 -18.20
CA ALA A 74 3.12 -6.20 -19.00
C ALA A 74 2.57 -7.55 -19.49
N ALA A 75 1.89 -8.28 -18.61
CA ALA A 75 1.31 -9.59 -18.93
C ALA A 75 0.18 -9.49 -19.97
N LEU A 76 -0.72 -8.52 -19.82
CA LEU A 76 -1.79 -8.27 -20.79
C LEU A 76 -1.23 -7.87 -22.16
N LEU A 77 -0.27 -6.95 -22.20
CA LEU A 77 0.38 -6.53 -23.43
C LEU A 77 1.13 -7.69 -24.12
N SER A 78 1.80 -8.54 -23.34
CA SER A 78 2.48 -9.72 -23.89
C SER A 78 1.49 -10.69 -24.54
N ARG A 79 0.34 -10.93 -23.92
CA ARG A 79 -0.73 -11.76 -24.51
C ARG A 79 -1.25 -11.17 -25.82
N GLU A 80 -1.60 -9.88 -25.82
CA GLU A 80 -2.17 -9.20 -26.98
C GLU A 80 -1.19 -9.12 -28.16
N LEU A 81 0.09 -8.93 -27.88
CA LEU A 81 1.11 -8.80 -28.92
C LEU A 81 1.73 -10.15 -29.34
N GLY A 82 1.49 -11.22 -28.58
CA GLY A 82 2.09 -12.54 -28.83
C GLY A 82 3.63 -12.55 -28.70
N LYS A 83 4.22 -11.69 -27.87
CA LYS A 83 5.66 -11.49 -27.72
C LYS A 83 6.00 -11.18 -26.26
N PRO A 84 7.26 -11.41 -25.83
CA PRO A 84 7.76 -10.86 -24.58
C PRO A 84 7.67 -9.32 -24.61
N VAL A 85 7.17 -8.74 -23.51
CA VAL A 85 7.00 -7.30 -23.39
C VAL A 85 7.68 -6.81 -22.11
N LYS A 86 8.44 -5.73 -22.20
CA LYS A 86 8.92 -4.95 -21.07
C LYS A 86 8.11 -3.66 -20.97
N VAL A 87 7.44 -3.48 -19.85
CA VAL A 87 6.81 -2.21 -19.47
C VAL A 87 7.73 -1.50 -18.49
N THR A 88 7.99 -0.24 -18.72
CA THR A 88 8.67 0.65 -17.77
C THR A 88 7.86 1.94 -17.70
N TRP A 89 7.34 2.26 -16.52
CA TRP A 89 6.62 3.51 -16.31
C TRP A 89 7.59 4.69 -16.34
N THR A 90 7.12 5.80 -16.86
CA THR A 90 7.81 7.08 -16.64
C THR A 90 7.67 7.51 -15.18
N ARG A 91 8.44 8.48 -14.74
CA ARG A 91 8.28 9.05 -13.39
C ARG A 91 6.93 9.74 -13.24
N GLU A 92 6.43 10.34 -14.30
CA GLU A 92 5.12 10.99 -14.37
C GLU A 92 4.00 9.97 -14.19
N ASP A 93 4.10 8.81 -14.83
CA ASP A 93 3.15 7.72 -14.66
C ASP A 93 3.19 7.14 -13.24
N ASP A 94 4.38 6.91 -12.70
CA ASP A 94 4.58 6.41 -11.33
C ASP A 94 3.92 7.34 -10.29
N ILE A 95 4.13 8.64 -10.41
CA ILE A 95 3.51 9.62 -9.50
C ILE A 95 2.00 9.71 -9.74
N ARG A 96 1.56 9.75 -11.00
CA ARG A 96 0.15 9.94 -11.34
C ARG A 96 -0.73 8.75 -10.98
N TYR A 97 -0.20 7.53 -11.12
CA TYR A 97 -0.92 6.28 -10.91
C TYR A 97 -0.42 5.52 -9.67
N ASP A 98 0.12 6.24 -8.70
CA ASP A 98 0.54 5.63 -7.44
C ASP A 98 -0.65 5.13 -6.61
N TYR A 99 -0.36 4.26 -5.66
CA TYR A 99 -1.17 3.99 -4.49
C TYR A 99 -0.65 4.88 -3.36
N TYR A 100 -1.22 6.06 -3.24
CA TYR A 100 -0.70 7.12 -2.39
C TYR A 100 -0.64 6.73 -0.90
N HIS A 101 0.28 7.37 -0.18
CA HIS A 101 0.25 7.37 1.27
C HIS A 101 -1.11 7.88 1.78
N ALA A 102 -1.66 7.23 2.81
CA ALA A 102 -2.97 7.60 3.32
C ALA A 102 -2.96 9.00 3.91
N VAL A 103 -3.96 9.79 3.52
CA VAL A 103 -4.28 11.03 4.23
C VAL A 103 -4.80 10.70 5.63
N ALA A 104 -4.36 11.44 6.63
CA ALA A 104 -4.81 11.29 8.00
C ALA A 104 -5.21 12.64 8.61
N ALA A 105 -6.32 12.63 9.33
CA ALA A 105 -6.74 13.72 10.21
C ALA A 105 -6.52 13.30 11.66
N MET A 106 -5.73 14.07 12.41
CA MET A 106 -5.40 13.79 13.79
C MET A 106 -5.80 14.96 14.68
N TYR A 107 -6.42 14.65 15.81
CA TYR A 107 -6.72 15.60 16.88
C TYR A 107 -6.01 15.14 18.15
N MET A 108 -5.33 16.06 18.81
CA MET A 108 -4.65 15.80 20.07
C MET A 108 -5.02 16.84 21.10
N LYS A 109 -5.23 16.39 22.34
CA LYS A 109 -5.46 17.24 23.50
C LYS A 109 -4.71 16.64 24.70
N ALA A 110 -3.99 17.46 25.42
CA ALA A 110 -3.24 17.03 26.59
C ALA A 110 -3.50 17.96 27.77
N ALA A 111 -3.30 17.44 28.98
CA ALA A 111 -3.20 18.20 30.20
C ALA A 111 -1.83 17.96 30.84
N VAL A 112 -1.30 18.97 31.48
CA VAL A 112 -0.03 18.92 32.21
C VAL A 112 -0.23 19.39 33.64
N ASP A 113 0.62 18.92 34.57
CA ASP A 113 0.68 19.42 35.96
C ASP A 113 1.47 20.73 36.02
N GLU A 114 1.57 21.32 37.23
CA GLU A 114 2.32 22.55 37.48
C GLU A 114 3.82 22.44 37.16
N LYS A 115 4.37 21.22 37.03
CA LYS A 115 5.75 20.92 36.65
C LYS A 115 5.91 20.63 35.16
N GLY A 116 4.85 20.76 34.37
CA GLY A 116 4.84 20.51 32.93
C GLY A 116 4.82 19.02 32.55
N ARG A 117 4.54 18.10 33.47
CA ARG A 117 4.46 16.67 33.16
C ARG A 117 3.08 16.31 32.66
N PRO A 118 2.96 15.50 31.57
CA PRO A 118 1.67 15.06 31.05
C PRO A 118 0.87 14.27 32.10
N THR A 119 -0.36 14.66 32.36
CA THR A 119 -1.30 13.99 33.26
C THR A 119 -2.45 13.33 32.53
N ALA A 120 -2.78 13.81 31.32
CA ALA A 120 -3.78 13.21 30.45
C ALA A 120 -3.44 13.45 29.00
N TRP A 121 -3.80 12.49 28.13
CA TRP A 121 -3.60 12.56 26.70
C TRP A 121 -4.80 11.94 25.98
N LEU A 122 -5.46 12.72 25.15
CA LEU A 122 -6.46 12.26 24.18
C LEU A 122 -5.91 12.42 22.78
N GLN A 123 -5.96 11.35 22.00
CA GLN A 123 -5.65 11.38 20.59
C GLN A 123 -6.77 10.71 19.78
N ARG A 124 -7.17 11.38 18.70
CA ARG A 124 -8.17 10.90 17.76
C ARG A 124 -7.59 10.91 16.36
N SER A 125 -7.85 9.87 15.59
CA SER A 125 -7.44 9.79 14.20
C SER A 125 -8.57 9.30 13.30
N ALA A 126 -8.53 9.74 12.05
CA ALA A 126 -9.32 9.17 10.96
C ALA A 126 -8.42 9.04 9.74
N PHE A 127 -8.30 7.83 9.21
CA PHE A 127 -7.48 7.51 8.05
C PHE A 127 -8.04 6.27 7.33
N PRO A 128 -7.78 6.11 6.01
CA PRO A 128 -8.04 4.85 5.31
C PRO A 128 -7.14 3.74 5.86
N SER A 129 -7.74 2.69 6.44
CA SER A 129 -6.96 1.59 7.03
C SER A 129 -6.18 0.81 5.98
N ILE A 130 -5.06 0.19 6.37
CA ILE A 130 -4.30 -0.74 5.52
C ILE A 130 -5.20 -1.87 5.02
N GLY A 131 -6.04 -2.42 5.90
CA GLY A 131 -7.00 -3.46 5.54
C GLY A 131 -7.90 -3.06 4.37
N SER A 132 -8.34 -1.80 4.30
CA SER A 132 -9.15 -1.30 3.19
C SER A 132 -8.40 -1.28 1.86
N THR A 133 -7.08 -1.24 1.86
CA THR A 133 -6.27 -1.23 0.63
C THR A 133 -6.14 -2.60 -0.02
N PHE A 134 -6.40 -3.68 0.73
CA PHE A 134 -6.44 -5.06 0.23
C PHE A 134 -7.86 -5.52 -0.10
N ALA A 135 -8.85 -4.75 0.31
CA ALA A 135 -10.24 -5.05 0.07
C ALA A 135 -10.57 -5.03 -1.43
N GLY A 136 -11.32 -6.00 -1.90
CA GLY A 136 -11.80 -6.04 -3.28
C GLY A 136 -12.82 -4.92 -3.57
N PRO A 137 -13.22 -4.76 -4.85
CA PRO A 137 -14.15 -3.70 -5.28
C PRO A 137 -15.48 -3.66 -4.52
N SER A 138 -15.92 -4.79 -3.99
CA SER A 138 -17.18 -4.93 -3.23
C SER A 138 -17.05 -4.70 -1.73
N ALA A 139 -15.84 -4.47 -1.22
CA ALA A 139 -15.64 -4.27 0.20
C ALA A 139 -16.03 -2.85 0.64
N PRO A 140 -16.40 -2.67 1.93
CA PRO A 140 -16.66 -1.34 2.47
C PRO A 140 -15.45 -0.43 2.25
N SER A 141 -15.70 0.72 1.67
CA SER A 141 -14.65 1.68 1.32
C SER A 141 -14.06 2.44 2.51
N ALA A 142 -14.63 2.27 3.69
CA ALA A 142 -14.15 2.86 4.92
C ALA A 142 -14.17 1.80 6.03
N GLN A 143 -13.01 1.51 6.60
CA GLN A 143 -12.83 0.54 7.68
C GLN A 143 -12.07 1.20 8.83
N TYR A 144 -12.34 0.78 10.05
CA TYR A 144 -11.52 1.15 11.21
C TYR A 144 -10.11 0.58 11.06
N GLY A 145 -9.13 1.27 11.62
CA GLY A 145 -7.78 0.73 11.75
C GLY A 145 -7.80 -0.59 12.51
N ALA A 146 -7.11 -1.60 11.96
CA ALA A 146 -6.97 -2.89 12.62
C ALA A 146 -6.10 -2.79 13.88
N GLY A 147 -6.24 -3.73 14.81
CA GLY A 147 -5.47 -3.72 16.06
C GLY A 147 -3.96 -3.64 15.86
N PHE A 148 -3.42 -4.28 14.81
CA PHE A 148 -2.00 -4.20 14.50
C PHE A 148 -1.57 -2.79 14.02
N GLU A 149 -2.42 -2.09 13.26
CA GLU A 149 -2.17 -0.71 12.81
C GLU A 149 -2.13 0.26 13.99
N LEU A 150 -3.12 0.15 14.87
CA LEU A 150 -3.26 0.99 16.04
C LEU A 150 -2.21 0.66 17.13
N GLY A 151 -1.74 -0.59 17.19
CA GLY A 151 -0.70 -1.05 18.12
C GLY A 151 0.71 -0.57 17.80
N MET A 152 0.91 0.14 16.67
CA MET A 152 2.20 0.71 16.28
C MET A 152 2.36 2.17 16.73
N GLY A 153 2.20 2.45 18.01
CA GLY A 153 2.40 3.77 18.60
C GLY A 153 1.11 4.56 18.86
N TRP A 154 -0.05 4.09 18.42
CA TRP A 154 -1.31 4.79 18.63
C TRP A 154 -1.97 4.42 19.97
N THR A 155 -2.11 3.13 20.26
CA THR A 155 -2.66 2.63 21.52
C THR A 155 -1.59 2.30 22.56
N ASN A 156 -0.36 2.09 22.15
CA ASN A 156 0.78 1.69 22.97
C ASN A 156 1.87 2.77 22.97
N VAL A 157 1.50 3.99 23.32
CA VAL A 157 2.50 5.09 23.44
C VAL A 157 3.61 4.72 24.42
N PRO A 158 4.90 5.05 24.11
CA PRO A 158 6.05 4.67 24.94
C PRO A 158 6.27 5.59 26.15
N PHE A 159 5.26 6.36 26.53
CA PHE A 159 5.34 7.34 27.61
C PHE A 159 4.39 6.94 28.75
N ASP A 160 4.84 7.15 30.00
CA ASP A 160 4.02 6.96 31.18
C ASP A 160 3.07 8.17 31.36
N ILE A 161 1.88 8.05 30.78
CA ILE A 161 0.82 9.05 30.87
C ILE A 161 -0.34 8.44 31.64
N PRO A 162 -0.66 8.92 32.86
CA PRO A 162 -1.65 8.27 33.74
C PRO A 162 -3.05 8.11 33.12
N ASN A 163 -3.46 9.03 32.27
CA ASN A 163 -4.77 9.01 31.62
C ASN A 163 -4.57 9.13 30.10
N HIS A 164 -4.49 7.99 29.41
CA HIS A 164 -4.35 7.94 27.95
C HIS A 164 -5.63 7.40 27.31
N ARG A 165 -6.12 8.09 26.28
CA ARG A 165 -7.24 7.65 25.47
C ARG A 165 -6.94 7.82 23.98
N ALA A 166 -7.01 6.72 23.23
CA ALA A 166 -6.90 6.69 21.78
C ALA A 166 -8.24 6.37 21.14
N GLU A 167 -8.62 7.13 20.12
CA GLU A 167 -9.86 6.95 19.37
C GLU A 167 -9.52 6.90 17.87
N ASN A 168 -10.16 6.01 17.11
CA ASN A 168 -10.00 5.90 15.68
C ASN A 168 -11.36 5.88 14.98
N GLY A 169 -11.46 6.63 13.88
CA GLY A 169 -12.59 6.64 12.98
C GLY A 169 -12.18 6.18 11.57
N PRO A 170 -13.11 5.57 10.81
CA PRO A 170 -12.85 5.20 9.43
C PRO A 170 -12.81 6.45 8.55
N ALA A 171 -12.00 6.41 7.50
CA ALA A 171 -12.00 7.43 6.45
C ALA A 171 -11.95 6.78 5.07
N LYS A 172 -12.42 7.52 4.06
CA LYS A 172 -12.40 7.14 2.66
C LYS A 172 -11.58 8.16 1.88
N ALA A 173 -10.65 7.67 1.07
CA ALA A 173 -9.97 8.50 0.09
C ALA A 173 -10.69 8.45 -1.27
N HIS A 174 -10.55 9.52 -2.06
CA HIS A 174 -11.06 9.60 -3.43
C HIS A 174 -10.03 9.14 -4.48
N VAL A 175 -8.84 8.72 -4.03
CA VAL A 175 -7.75 8.20 -4.85
C VAL A 175 -7.32 6.82 -4.34
N ARG A 176 -6.52 6.12 -5.13
CA ARG A 176 -5.95 4.83 -4.71
C ARG A 176 -5.00 5.04 -3.52
N ILE A 177 -5.22 4.28 -2.45
CA ILE A 177 -4.39 4.32 -1.25
C ILE A 177 -3.60 3.02 -1.12
N GLY A 178 -2.32 3.14 -0.86
CA GLY A 178 -1.44 2.08 -0.43
C GLY A 178 -0.91 2.34 0.98
N TRP A 179 0.23 1.77 1.27
CA TRP A 179 0.94 2.02 2.53
C TRP A 179 2.37 2.41 2.26
N LEU A 180 2.85 3.41 2.95
CA LEU A 180 4.24 3.79 2.94
C LEU A 180 4.99 2.97 4.00
N ARG A 181 6.29 2.79 3.81
CA ARG A 181 7.17 1.97 4.67
C ARG A 181 7.05 2.26 6.17
N SER A 182 6.88 3.51 6.55
CA SER A 182 6.73 3.89 7.97
C SER A 182 5.42 3.45 8.60
N VAL A 183 4.42 3.06 7.80
CA VAL A 183 3.09 2.59 8.20
C VAL A 183 2.39 3.56 9.14
N ALA A 184 2.48 3.38 10.45
CA ALA A 184 1.83 4.22 11.45
C ALA A 184 2.76 5.32 12.01
N ASN A 185 4.05 5.28 11.69
CA ASN A 185 5.03 6.25 12.20
C ASN A 185 5.28 7.34 11.14
N ILE A 186 4.40 8.34 11.12
CA ILE A 186 4.39 9.47 10.18
C ILE A 186 4.46 10.80 10.92
#